data_673b6e0fd9a5b1d7ab2ba71945eb19b6
#
_entry.id   673b6e0fd9a5b1d7ab2ba71945eb19b6
#
_cell.length_a   1.000
_cell.length_b   1.000
_cell.length_c   1.000
_cell.angle_alpha   90.00
_cell.angle_beta   90.00
_cell.angle_gamma   90.00
#
_symmetry.space_group_name_H-M   'P 1'
#
loop_
_entity.id
_entity.type
_entity.pdbx_description
1 polymer ?
#
loop_
_entity_poly.entity_id
_entity_poly.type
_entity_poly.pdbx_seq_one_letter_code
_entity_poly.pdbx_strand_id
1 'polypeptide(L)'
;MIDQSAYARTAASAVDRLLTAERDAIGRAGELVFASLRAGGVLQAFGTGHSRSVALELTGRAGGLVPANQLGIRDVAYYGDASPRDILDPKIEREPGLAARIWELADIRPEDVFVIISNSGANAAIVEMARLAVRHGHQVIAITSRAHTAEMAVEERLADLAHVVVDNGAPYGDAALPLPGGGSACGVSTLTGVLAAQLLVAEVVGRFLAAGEPPPVFRSANTPGGDAHNARLLDRYGSRVRLGDA
;
A
#
# COMPACT_ATOMS: atom_id res chain seq x y z
N MET A 1 0.63 10.12 -31.80
CA MET A 1 1.77 10.95 -31.36
C MET A 1 1.84 10.82 -29.83
N ILE A 2 3.03 10.60 -29.30
CA ILE A 2 3.23 10.55 -27.83
C ILE A 2 3.52 11.98 -27.38
N ASP A 3 2.65 12.51 -26.52
CA ASP A 3 2.75 13.85 -25.95
C ASP A 3 2.02 13.90 -24.60
N GLN A 4 2.08 15.03 -23.93
CA GLN A 4 1.38 15.25 -22.65
C GLN A 4 -0.13 15.00 -22.75
N SER A 5 -0.75 15.34 -23.89
CA SER A 5 -2.19 15.17 -24.08
C SER A 5 -2.57 13.70 -24.22
N ALA A 6 -1.73 12.88 -24.87
CA ALA A 6 -1.92 11.44 -24.94
C ALA A 6 -1.85 10.81 -23.55
N TYR A 7 -0.84 11.19 -22.74
CA TYR A 7 -0.75 10.70 -21.37
C TYR A 7 -1.92 11.16 -20.51
N ALA A 8 -2.33 12.43 -20.60
CA ALA A 8 -3.46 12.96 -19.83
C ALA A 8 -4.76 12.19 -20.11
N ARG A 9 -5.05 11.87 -21.37
CA ARG A 9 -6.22 11.03 -21.72
C ARG A 9 -6.12 9.62 -21.14
N THR A 10 -4.95 9.00 -21.23
CA THR A 10 -4.73 7.65 -20.69
C THR A 10 -4.87 7.64 -19.18
N ALA A 11 -4.29 8.61 -18.49
CA ALA A 11 -4.40 8.77 -17.04
C ALA A 11 -5.86 9.00 -16.60
N ALA A 12 -6.58 9.91 -17.27
CA ALA A 12 -8.00 10.16 -16.98
C ALA A 12 -8.84 8.89 -17.16
N SER A 13 -8.64 8.13 -18.23
CA SER A 13 -9.34 6.86 -18.46
C SER A 13 -9.00 5.80 -17.39
N ALA A 14 -7.76 5.75 -16.89
CA ALA A 14 -7.39 4.83 -15.83
C ALA A 14 -8.05 5.22 -14.49
N VAL A 15 -8.12 6.52 -14.18
CA VAL A 15 -8.83 7.07 -13.03
C VAL A 15 -10.32 6.73 -13.10
N ASP A 16 -10.99 7.00 -14.23
CA ASP A 16 -12.41 6.72 -14.41
C ASP A 16 -12.74 5.23 -14.22
N ARG A 17 -11.89 4.34 -14.75
CA ARG A 17 -12.04 2.88 -14.53
C ARG A 17 -11.94 2.51 -13.05
N LEU A 18 -10.96 3.02 -12.34
CA LEU A 18 -10.80 2.75 -10.91
C LEU A 18 -12.04 3.20 -10.13
N LEU A 19 -12.52 4.42 -10.37
CA LEU A 19 -13.67 5.00 -9.68
C LEU A 19 -14.98 4.24 -9.93
N THR A 20 -15.11 3.62 -11.11
CA THR A 20 -16.34 2.92 -11.51
C THR A 20 -16.29 1.44 -11.20
N ALA A 21 -15.17 0.76 -11.51
CA ALA A 21 -15.07 -0.70 -11.42
C ALA A 21 -14.69 -1.20 -10.01
N GLU A 22 -13.93 -0.41 -9.24
CA GLU A 22 -13.36 -0.88 -7.96
C GLU A 22 -14.09 -0.35 -6.71
N ARG A 23 -15.22 0.33 -6.88
CA ARG A 23 -15.99 0.90 -5.78
C ARG A 23 -16.32 -0.11 -4.69
N ASP A 24 -16.82 -1.28 -5.08
CA ASP A 24 -17.21 -2.33 -4.13
C ASP A 24 -15.99 -2.98 -3.46
N ALA A 25 -14.89 -3.15 -4.20
CA ALA A 25 -13.65 -3.67 -3.64
C ALA A 25 -13.06 -2.69 -2.61
N ILE A 26 -13.03 -1.39 -2.92
CA ILE A 26 -12.60 -0.34 -1.98
C ILE A 26 -13.51 -0.28 -0.76
N GLY A 27 -14.83 -0.41 -0.94
CA GLY A 27 -15.79 -0.47 0.16
C GLY A 27 -15.52 -1.64 1.12
N ARG A 28 -15.29 -2.86 0.59
CA ARG A 28 -14.92 -4.03 1.39
C ARG A 28 -13.55 -3.86 2.07
N ALA A 29 -12.57 -3.31 1.36
CA ALA A 29 -11.26 -2.99 1.94
C ALA A 29 -11.39 -2.02 3.10
N GLY A 30 -12.20 -0.96 2.95
CA GLY A 30 -12.50 0.02 3.99
C GLY A 30 -13.15 -0.60 5.23
N GLU A 31 -14.03 -1.59 5.04
CA GLU A 31 -14.64 -2.34 6.14
C GLU A 31 -13.60 -3.12 6.95
N LEU A 32 -12.69 -3.84 6.28
CA LEU A 32 -11.62 -4.60 6.95
C LEU A 32 -10.69 -3.68 7.73
N VAL A 33 -10.26 -2.57 7.12
CA VAL A 33 -9.42 -1.58 7.82
C VAL A 33 -10.16 -0.96 8.99
N PHE A 34 -11.40 -0.51 8.83
CA PHE A 34 -12.21 0.05 9.90
C PHE A 34 -12.35 -0.91 11.09
N ALA A 35 -12.68 -2.18 10.82
CA ALA A 35 -12.82 -3.20 11.86
C ALA A 35 -11.50 -3.40 12.63
N SER A 36 -10.36 -3.49 11.93
CA SER A 36 -9.03 -3.60 12.51
C SER A 36 -8.73 -2.41 13.42
N LEU A 37 -8.88 -1.18 12.93
CA LEU A 37 -8.53 0.03 13.67
C LEU A 37 -9.41 0.22 14.92
N ARG A 38 -10.70 -0.15 14.85
CA ARG A 38 -11.58 -0.14 16.03
C ARG A 38 -11.17 -1.16 17.08
N ALA A 39 -10.61 -2.29 16.66
CA ALA A 39 -10.06 -3.30 17.57
C ALA A 39 -8.68 -2.91 18.16
N GLY A 40 -8.14 -1.72 17.82
CA GLY A 40 -6.83 -1.26 18.27
C GLY A 40 -5.69 -1.74 17.37
N GLY A 41 -6.00 -2.27 16.20
CA GLY A 41 -5.05 -2.68 15.17
C GLY A 41 -4.38 -1.51 14.46
N VAL A 42 -3.40 -1.84 13.64
CA VAL A 42 -2.65 -0.94 12.76
C VAL A 42 -2.76 -1.45 11.33
N LEU A 43 -2.92 -0.53 10.38
CA LEU A 43 -2.78 -0.84 8.97
C LEU A 43 -1.29 -0.99 8.65
N GLN A 44 -0.86 -2.20 8.29
CA GLN A 44 0.50 -2.50 7.87
C GLN A 44 0.58 -2.39 6.33
N ALA A 45 1.18 -1.32 5.83
CA ALA A 45 1.34 -1.07 4.40
C ALA A 45 2.69 -1.60 3.91
N PHE A 46 2.68 -2.45 2.87
CA PHE A 46 3.90 -3.03 2.30
C PHE A 46 3.90 -2.95 0.78
N GLY A 47 5.01 -2.50 0.22
CA GLY A 47 5.26 -2.46 -1.22
C GLY A 47 6.75 -2.30 -1.50
N THR A 48 7.22 -2.91 -2.61
CA THR A 48 8.62 -2.82 -3.06
C THR A 48 8.74 -2.00 -4.35
N GLY A 49 9.95 -1.58 -4.70
CA GLY A 49 10.17 -0.74 -5.87
C GLY A 49 9.29 0.52 -5.86
N HIS A 50 8.65 0.86 -6.98
CA HIS A 50 7.75 2.02 -7.09
C HIS A 50 6.44 1.85 -6.27
N SER A 51 6.00 0.62 -6.00
CA SER A 51 4.83 0.36 -5.14
C SER A 51 5.03 0.85 -3.71
N ARG A 52 6.28 1.05 -3.26
CA ARG A 52 6.61 1.70 -1.98
C ARG A 52 6.00 3.10 -1.87
N SER A 53 5.88 3.83 -2.97
CA SER A 53 5.28 5.18 -2.97
C SER A 53 3.81 5.15 -2.57
N VAL A 54 3.08 4.10 -2.96
CA VAL A 54 1.67 3.92 -2.57
C VAL A 54 1.57 3.48 -1.09
N ALA A 55 2.48 2.63 -0.62
CA ALA A 55 2.55 2.28 0.80
C ALA A 55 2.88 3.51 1.67
N LEU A 56 3.80 4.37 1.21
CA LEU A 56 4.12 5.64 1.86
C LEU A 56 2.92 6.59 1.89
N GLU A 57 2.11 6.61 0.83
CA GLU A 57 0.91 7.45 0.75
C GLU A 57 -0.14 7.11 1.83
N LEU A 58 -0.19 5.86 2.28
CA LEU A 58 -1.06 5.41 3.37
C LEU A 58 -0.57 5.82 4.77
N THR A 59 0.68 6.28 4.91
CA THR A 59 1.34 6.42 6.21
C THR A 59 1.92 7.82 6.42
N GLY A 60 1.86 8.32 7.64
CA GLY A 60 2.63 9.48 8.09
C GLY A 60 2.33 10.83 7.43
N ARG A 61 1.18 11.02 6.80
CA ARG A 61 0.84 12.27 6.11
C ARG A 61 -0.38 12.98 6.69
N ALA A 62 -0.45 14.29 6.53
CA ALA A 62 -1.64 15.07 6.89
C ALA A 62 -2.89 14.57 6.13
N GLY A 63 -3.98 14.34 6.84
CA GLY A 63 -5.22 13.77 6.32
C GLY A 63 -5.23 12.24 6.21
N GLY A 64 -4.08 11.57 6.42
CA GLY A 64 -3.98 10.11 6.45
C GLY A 64 -4.30 9.53 7.83
N LEU A 65 -4.44 8.23 7.89
CA LEU A 65 -4.71 7.49 9.12
C LEU A 65 -3.47 7.49 10.03
N VAL A 66 -3.64 7.80 11.32
CA VAL A 66 -2.56 7.70 12.32
C VAL A 66 -2.15 6.24 12.55
N PRO A 67 -3.08 5.28 12.75
CA PRO A 67 -2.73 3.87 12.93
C PRO A 67 -2.40 3.20 11.59
N ALA A 68 -1.39 3.72 10.90
CA ALA A 68 -0.87 3.16 9.66
C ALA A 68 0.66 3.17 9.71
N ASN A 69 1.27 2.00 9.45
CA ASN A 69 2.69 1.78 9.51
C ASN A 69 3.21 1.27 8.16
N GLN A 70 4.33 1.80 7.68
CA GLN A 70 5.00 1.31 6.49
C GLN A 70 6.04 0.27 6.86
N LEU A 71 5.83 -0.96 6.39
CA LEU A 71 6.86 -1.99 6.35
C LEU A 71 7.69 -1.81 5.07
N GLY A 72 9.00 -1.93 5.16
CA GLY A 72 9.86 -1.68 4.01
C GLY A 72 11.19 -2.40 4.06
N ILE A 73 11.82 -2.55 2.89
CA ILE A 73 13.16 -3.16 2.75
C ILE A 73 14.19 -2.43 3.63
N ARG A 74 14.05 -1.11 3.80
CA ARG A 74 14.91 -0.31 4.67
C ARG A 74 14.91 -0.76 6.13
N ASP A 75 13.83 -1.41 6.60
CA ASP A 75 13.67 -1.81 7.99
C ASP A 75 14.75 -2.82 8.41
N VAL A 76 15.23 -3.67 7.48
CA VAL A 76 16.32 -4.60 7.76
C VAL A 76 17.66 -3.91 8.01
N ALA A 77 17.84 -2.66 7.55
CA ALA A 77 19.02 -1.85 7.84
C ALA A 77 18.79 -0.89 9.03
N TYR A 78 17.60 -0.34 9.20
CA TYR A 78 17.32 0.63 10.28
C TYR A 78 17.08 -0.03 11.63
N TYR A 79 16.47 -1.20 11.64
CA TYR A 79 16.05 -1.91 12.85
C TYR A 79 16.68 -3.30 12.97
N GLY A 80 17.30 -3.82 11.90
CA GLY A 80 17.99 -5.11 11.84
C GLY A 80 19.50 -4.96 11.75
N ASP A 81 20.12 -5.96 11.16
CA ASP A 81 21.57 -6.13 11.05
C ASP A 81 22.14 -5.91 9.63
N ALA A 82 21.28 -5.64 8.65
CA ALA A 82 21.72 -5.40 7.28
C ALA A 82 22.48 -4.07 7.13
N SER A 83 23.47 -4.03 6.26
CA SER A 83 24.12 -2.78 5.94
C SER A 83 23.28 -1.94 4.97
N PRO A 84 23.44 -0.61 4.94
CA PRO A 84 22.77 0.22 3.93
C PRO A 84 23.11 -0.17 2.49
N ARG A 85 24.24 -0.83 2.24
CA ARG A 85 24.63 -1.30 0.91
C ARG A 85 23.78 -2.48 0.45
N ASP A 86 23.40 -3.36 1.38
CA ASP A 86 22.65 -4.57 1.07
C ASP A 86 21.26 -4.21 0.52
N ILE A 87 20.65 -3.12 1.02
CA ILE A 87 19.32 -2.65 0.58
C ILE A 87 19.34 -1.84 -0.72
N LEU A 88 20.52 -1.52 -1.26
CA LEU A 88 20.67 -0.79 -2.52
C LEU A 88 20.67 -1.72 -3.75
N ASP A 89 20.81 -3.03 -3.57
CA ASP A 89 20.69 -3.98 -4.68
C ASP A 89 19.23 -4.04 -5.15
N PRO A 90 18.93 -3.69 -6.41
CA PRO A 90 17.57 -3.75 -6.95
C PRO A 90 17.00 -5.16 -7.00
N LYS A 91 17.81 -6.19 -6.79
CA LYS A 91 17.37 -7.60 -6.76
C LYS A 91 16.94 -8.05 -5.37
N ILE A 92 17.19 -7.27 -4.31
CA ILE A 92 16.88 -7.65 -2.92
C ILE A 92 15.40 -8.04 -2.74
N GLU A 93 14.49 -7.39 -3.44
CA GLU A 93 13.05 -7.72 -3.39
C GLU A 93 12.70 -9.13 -3.90
N ARG A 94 13.68 -9.81 -4.53
CA ARG A 94 13.54 -11.18 -5.04
C ARG A 94 14.21 -12.20 -4.12
N GLU A 95 14.89 -11.75 -3.06
CA GLU A 95 15.54 -12.64 -2.11
C GLU A 95 14.52 -13.35 -1.24
N PRO A 96 14.58 -14.70 -1.18
CA PRO A 96 13.76 -15.47 -0.24
C PRO A 96 14.09 -15.09 1.22
N GLY A 97 13.07 -15.03 2.08
CA GLY A 97 13.24 -14.71 3.50
C GLY A 97 13.31 -13.22 3.83
N LEU A 98 13.33 -12.32 2.82
CA LEU A 98 13.35 -10.88 3.08
C LEU A 98 12.10 -10.42 3.82
N ALA A 99 10.92 -10.89 3.41
CA ALA A 99 9.68 -10.53 4.09
C ALA A 99 9.61 -11.05 5.52
N ALA A 100 10.15 -12.24 5.79
CA ALA A 100 10.25 -12.80 7.13
C ALA A 100 11.14 -11.92 8.04
N ARG A 101 12.29 -11.46 7.54
CA ARG A 101 13.17 -10.53 8.28
C ARG A 101 12.46 -9.21 8.60
N ILE A 102 11.72 -8.64 7.64
CA ILE A 102 10.95 -7.40 7.87
C ILE A 102 9.84 -7.65 8.91
N TRP A 103 9.17 -8.80 8.83
CA TRP A 103 8.12 -9.21 9.75
C TRP A 103 8.61 -9.28 11.19
N GLU A 104 9.75 -9.93 11.42
CA GLU A 104 10.36 -10.10 12.76
C GLU A 104 10.78 -8.77 13.41
N LEU A 105 11.04 -7.74 12.62
CA LEU A 105 11.42 -6.41 13.10
C LEU A 105 10.21 -5.51 13.42
N ALA A 106 8.98 -5.95 13.13
CA ALA A 106 7.77 -5.16 13.33
C ALA A 106 6.96 -5.68 14.53
N ASP A 107 6.35 -4.76 15.31
CA ASP A 107 5.40 -5.11 16.38
C ASP A 107 4.00 -5.32 15.76
N ILE A 108 3.83 -6.47 15.09
CA ILE A 108 2.59 -6.88 14.44
C ILE A 108 1.72 -7.60 15.47
N ARG A 109 0.44 -7.23 15.56
CA ARG A 109 -0.52 -7.80 16.52
C ARG A 109 -1.72 -8.42 15.81
N PRO A 110 -2.44 -9.36 16.45
CA PRO A 110 -3.55 -10.09 15.82
C PRO A 110 -4.63 -9.21 15.18
N GLU A 111 -4.82 -8.00 15.68
CA GLU A 111 -5.82 -7.05 15.21
C GLU A 111 -5.40 -6.31 13.93
N ASP A 112 -4.12 -6.41 13.52
CA ASP A 112 -3.60 -5.67 12.38
C ASP A 112 -4.16 -6.18 11.05
N VAL A 113 -4.27 -5.25 10.08
CA VAL A 113 -4.67 -5.51 8.71
C VAL A 113 -3.54 -5.13 7.76
N PHE A 114 -3.36 -5.91 6.70
CA PHE A 114 -2.30 -5.66 5.72
C PHE A 114 -2.87 -5.07 4.43
N VAL A 115 -2.24 -3.99 3.95
CA VAL A 115 -2.41 -3.47 2.59
C VAL A 115 -1.10 -3.69 1.85
N ILE A 116 -1.11 -4.64 0.91
CA ILE A 116 0.08 -5.02 0.16
C ILE A 116 -0.07 -4.54 -1.28
N ILE A 117 0.93 -3.81 -1.74
CA ILE A 117 0.91 -3.13 -3.03
C ILE A 117 1.97 -3.73 -3.95
N SER A 118 1.55 -4.22 -5.11
CA SER A 118 2.47 -4.69 -6.14
C SER A 118 1.77 -4.74 -7.50
N ASN A 119 2.30 -4.07 -8.49
CA ASN A 119 1.70 -4.07 -9.83
C ASN A 119 1.70 -5.47 -10.46
N SER A 120 2.80 -6.20 -10.37
CA SER A 120 2.90 -7.59 -10.87
C SER A 120 2.26 -8.62 -9.94
N GLY A 121 2.23 -8.34 -8.64
CA GLY A 121 1.76 -9.29 -7.62
C GLY A 121 2.59 -10.57 -7.47
N ALA A 122 3.80 -10.63 -8.04
CA ALA A 122 4.56 -11.87 -8.23
C ALA A 122 5.97 -11.86 -7.60
N ASN A 123 6.49 -10.71 -7.14
CA ASN A 123 7.82 -10.65 -6.53
C ASN A 123 7.86 -11.44 -5.22
N ALA A 124 8.97 -12.16 -4.97
CA ALA A 124 9.11 -13.07 -3.84
C ALA A 124 8.76 -12.42 -2.49
N ALA A 125 9.32 -11.24 -2.18
CA ALA A 125 9.03 -10.54 -0.93
C ALA A 125 7.55 -10.15 -0.77
N ILE A 126 6.86 -9.84 -1.89
CA ILE A 126 5.43 -9.49 -1.90
C ILE A 126 4.56 -10.70 -1.55
N VAL A 127 4.80 -11.82 -2.25
CA VAL A 127 4.03 -13.06 -2.04
C VAL A 127 4.33 -13.64 -0.65
N GLU A 128 5.60 -13.61 -0.22
CA GLU A 128 6.01 -14.08 1.10
C GLU A 128 5.35 -13.25 2.22
N MET A 129 5.31 -11.91 2.12
CA MET A 129 4.64 -11.05 3.09
C MET A 129 3.13 -11.36 3.17
N ALA A 130 2.48 -11.53 2.03
CA ALA A 130 1.06 -11.90 1.99
C ALA A 130 0.82 -13.26 2.63
N ARG A 131 1.68 -14.24 2.34
CA ARG A 131 1.60 -15.59 2.91
C ARG A 131 1.82 -15.57 4.43
N LEU A 132 2.78 -14.79 4.94
CA LEU A 132 3.00 -14.58 6.36
C LEU A 132 1.74 -13.98 7.01
N ALA A 133 1.20 -12.89 6.47
CA ALA A 133 0.01 -12.26 7.00
C ALA A 133 -1.17 -13.24 7.08
N VAL A 134 -1.46 -13.98 6.01
CA VAL A 134 -2.55 -14.98 5.99
C VAL A 134 -2.30 -16.11 7.00
N ARG A 135 -1.09 -16.64 7.09
CA ARG A 135 -0.73 -17.71 8.05
C ARG A 135 -0.90 -17.28 9.51
N HIS A 136 -0.69 -16.00 9.80
CA HIS A 136 -0.90 -15.46 11.14
C HIS A 136 -2.32 -14.94 11.39
N GLY A 137 -3.26 -15.18 10.45
CA GLY A 137 -4.68 -14.87 10.61
C GLY A 137 -5.08 -13.44 10.28
N HIS A 138 -4.18 -12.66 9.67
CA HIS A 138 -4.48 -11.27 9.29
C HIS A 138 -5.28 -11.18 8.00
N GLN A 139 -6.12 -10.15 7.90
CA GLN A 139 -6.77 -9.78 6.66
C GLN A 139 -5.76 -9.11 5.72
N VAL A 140 -5.78 -9.50 4.44
CA VAL A 140 -4.88 -8.96 3.41
C VAL A 140 -5.71 -8.29 2.32
N ILE A 141 -5.39 -7.04 2.05
CA ILE A 141 -5.91 -6.23 0.95
C ILE A 141 -4.78 -6.07 -0.06
N ALA A 142 -5.02 -6.43 -1.31
CA ALA A 142 -4.08 -6.24 -2.41
C ALA A 142 -4.47 -5.01 -3.25
N ILE A 143 -3.50 -4.12 -3.52
CA ILE A 143 -3.61 -3.15 -4.61
C ILE A 143 -2.65 -3.61 -5.71
N THR A 144 -3.18 -4.11 -6.82
CA THR A 144 -2.39 -4.78 -7.88
C THR A 144 -3.01 -4.54 -9.25
N SER A 145 -2.30 -4.89 -10.32
CA SER A 145 -2.87 -4.92 -11.66
C SER A 145 -3.29 -6.34 -12.03
N ARG A 146 -4.58 -6.58 -12.24
CA ARG A 146 -5.08 -7.89 -12.71
C ARG A 146 -4.51 -8.24 -14.09
N ALA A 147 -4.40 -7.24 -14.97
CA ALA A 147 -3.84 -7.44 -16.31
C ALA A 147 -2.36 -7.83 -16.26
N HIS A 148 -1.57 -7.19 -15.38
CA HIS A 148 -0.15 -7.55 -15.24
C HIS A 148 0.01 -8.90 -14.54
N THR A 149 -0.72 -9.10 -13.45
CA THR A 149 -0.67 -10.34 -12.64
C THR A 149 -1.03 -11.58 -13.48
N ALA A 150 -1.98 -11.47 -14.41
CA ALA A 150 -2.39 -12.59 -15.26
C ALA A 150 -1.26 -13.13 -16.15
N GLU A 151 -0.32 -12.28 -16.56
CA GLU A 151 0.82 -12.64 -17.42
C GLU A 151 2.03 -13.22 -16.64
N MET A 152 1.96 -13.22 -15.30
CA MET A 152 3.07 -13.70 -14.49
C MET A 152 3.03 -15.23 -14.36
N ALA A 153 4.11 -15.87 -14.83
CA ALA A 153 4.30 -17.33 -14.75
C ALA A 153 4.84 -17.76 -13.37
N VAL A 154 4.03 -17.64 -12.34
CA VAL A 154 4.35 -18.05 -10.96
C VAL A 154 3.25 -18.93 -10.39
N GLU A 155 3.59 -19.77 -9.40
CA GLU A 155 2.62 -20.69 -8.77
C GLU A 155 1.57 -19.95 -7.93
N GLU A 156 1.98 -18.91 -7.23
CA GLU A 156 1.12 -18.14 -6.32
C GLU A 156 1.37 -16.64 -6.48
N ARG A 157 0.32 -15.89 -6.45
CA ARG A 157 0.33 -14.44 -6.63
C ARG A 157 -0.27 -13.74 -5.41
N LEU A 158 0.03 -12.48 -5.23
CA LEU A 158 -0.60 -11.64 -4.20
C LEU A 158 -2.14 -11.71 -4.26
N ALA A 159 -2.71 -11.69 -5.46
CA ALA A 159 -4.15 -11.73 -5.66
C ALA A 159 -4.79 -13.06 -5.21
N ASP A 160 -4.05 -14.16 -5.22
CA ASP A 160 -4.54 -15.47 -4.79
C ASP A 160 -4.61 -15.60 -3.26
N LEU A 161 -3.81 -14.79 -2.54
CA LEU A 161 -3.72 -14.76 -1.08
C LEU A 161 -4.60 -13.68 -0.45
N ALA A 162 -4.98 -12.65 -1.21
CA ALA A 162 -5.68 -11.49 -0.68
C ALA A 162 -7.17 -11.76 -0.44
N HIS A 163 -7.70 -11.28 0.69
CA HIS A 163 -9.13 -11.30 1.00
C HIS A 163 -9.92 -10.28 0.18
N VAL A 164 -9.28 -9.16 -0.18
CA VAL A 164 -9.82 -8.16 -1.09
C VAL A 164 -8.75 -7.75 -2.09
N VAL A 165 -9.10 -7.73 -3.36
CA VAL A 165 -8.23 -7.26 -4.45
C VAL A 165 -8.83 -6.00 -5.05
N VAL A 166 -8.06 -4.91 -5.03
CA VAL A 166 -8.34 -3.64 -5.73
C VAL A 166 -7.46 -3.60 -6.97
N ASP A 167 -8.08 -3.62 -8.15
CA ASP A 167 -7.37 -3.54 -9.43
C ASP A 167 -7.01 -2.08 -9.74
N ASN A 168 -5.73 -1.77 -9.82
CA ASN A 168 -5.28 -0.43 -10.19
C ASN A 168 -5.44 -0.12 -11.68
N GLY A 169 -5.85 -1.11 -12.50
CA GLY A 169 -6.13 -0.96 -13.91
C GLY A 169 -4.92 -0.67 -14.80
N ALA A 170 -3.69 -0.82 -14.29
CA ALA A 170 -2.49 -0.64 -15.10
C ALA A 170 -2.35 -1.76 -16.13
N PRO A 171 -1.82 -1.48 -17.35
CA PRO A 171 -1.57 -2.50 -18.35
C PRO A 171 -0.39 -3.40 -17.94
N TYR A 172 -0.23 -4.53 -18.65
CA TYR A 172 0.99 -5.32 -18.54
C TYR A 172 2.23 -4.46 -18.80
N GLY A 173 3.24 -4.58 -17.94
CA GLY A 173 4.45 -3.76 -18.00
C GLY A 173 4.30 -2.33 -17.48
N ASP A 174 3.10 -1.94 -16.98
CA ASP A 174 2.76 -0.63 -16.39
C ASP A 174 2.76 0.56 -17.40
N ALA A 175 3.72 0.62 -18.31
CA ALA A 175 3.87 1.72 -19.24
C ALA A 175 2.74 1.72 -20.29
N ALA A 176 2.03 2.85 -20.43
CA ALA A 176 0.74 2.91 -21.09
C ALA A 176 0.76 3.53 -22.50
N LEU A 177 1.87 4.17 -22.90
CA LEU A 177 2.00 4.80 -24.21
C LEU A 177 2.96 4.01 -25.11
N PRO A 178 2.49 3.30 -26.15
CA PRO A 178 3.35 2.50 -27.03
C PRO A 178 4.33 3.37 -27.83
N LEU A 179 5.60 2.94 -27.87
CA LEU A 179 6.67 3.62 -28.60
C LEU A 179 6.80 3.09 -30.05
N PRO A 180 7.10 3.96 -31.02
CA PRO A 180 7.51 3.51 -32.35
C PRO A 180 8.77 2.65 -32.24
N GLY A 181 8.73 1.44 -32.76
CA GLY A 181 9.88 0.50 -32.64
C GLY A 181 9.81 -0.49 -31.47
N GLY A 182 8.76 -0.43 -30.66
CA GLY A 182 8.48 -1.38 -29.58
C GLY A 182 8.68 -0.81 -28.18
N GLY A 183 8.09 -1.48 -27.20
CA GLY A 183 8.04 -1.01 -25.81
C GLY A 183 6.98 0.08 -25.58
N SER A 184 6.94 0.61 -24.37
CA SER A 184 6.00 1.67 -23.95
C SER A 184 6.67 2.61 -22.97
N ALA A 185 6.08 3.79 -22.77
CA ALA A 185 6.50 4.82 -21.83
C ALA A 185 5.33 5.23 -20.92
N CYS A 186 5.63 5.95 -19.85
CA CYS A 186 4.67 6.58 -18.94
C CYS A 186 3.81 5.57 -18.16
N GLY A 187 4.26 5.23 -16.94
CA GLY A 187 3.53 4.36 -16.01
C GLY A 187 2.27 5.01 -15.46
N VAL A 188 1.27 4.19 -15.16
CA VAL A 188 0.01 4.64 -14.55
C VAL A 188 -0.27 3.99 -13.19
N SER A 189 0.40 2.89 -12.84
CA SER A 189 0.13 2.13 -11.61
C SER A 189 0.30 2.93 -10.34
N THR A 190 1.31 3.82 -10.28
CA THR A 190 1.53 4.68 -9.12
C THR A 190 0.41 5.71 -8.98
N LEU A 191 -0.03 6.32 -10.07
CA LEU A 191 -1.12 7.29 -10.07
C LEU A 191 -2.42 6.66 -9.55
N THR A 192 -2.83 5.53 -10.13
CA THR A 192 -4.06 4.85 -9.74
C THR A 192 -3.94 4.16 -8.38
N GLY A 193 -2.75 3.67 -8.02
CA GLY A 193 -2.46 3.11 -6.70
C GLY A 193 -2.58 4.15 -5.58
N VAL A 194 -2.03 5.35 -5.77
CA VAL A 194 -2.18 6.49 -4.84
C VAL A 194 -3.65 6.89 -4.72
N LEU A 195 -4.38 6.96 -5.83
CA LEU A 195 -5.81 7.24 -5.79
C LEU A 195 -6.58 6.16 -5.03
N ALA A 196 -6.30 4.86 -5.27
CA ALA A 196 -6.92 3.75 -4.54
C ALA A 196 -6.64 3.85 -3.03
N ALA A 197 -5.42 4.21 -2.63
CA ALA A 197 -5.03 4.42 -1.23
C ALA A 197 -5.86 5.56 -0.59
N GLN A 198 -6.02 6.70 -1.28
CA GLN A 198 -6.81 7.82 -0.77
C GLN A 198 -8.32 7.50 -0.71
N LEU A 199 -8.84 6.77 -1.68
CA LEU A 199 -10.24 6.30 -1.65
C LEU A 199 -10.47 5.35 -0.47
N LEU A 200 -9.51 4.46 -0.17
CA LEU A 200 -9.54 3.60 1.01
C LEU A 200 -9.55 4.41 2.30
N VAL A 201 -8.69 5.43 2.43
CA VAL A 201 -8.67 6.33 3.59
C VAL A 201 -10.02 7.05 3.74
N ALA A 202 -10.58 7.57 2.65
CA ALA A 202 -11.88 8.26 2.67
C ALA A 202 -13.02 7.32 3.12
N GLU A 203 -13.01 6.07 2.65
CA GLU A 203 -13.99 5.05 3.05
C GLU A 203 -13.90 4.72 4.54
N VAL A 204 -12.67 4.56 5.07
CA VAL A 204 -12.43 4.32 6.50
C VAL A 204 -12.90 5.50 7.35
N VAL A 205 -12.54 6.73 6.97
CA VAL A 205 -12.96 7.95 7.66
C VAL A 205 -14.50 8.07 7.66
N GLY A 206 -15.14 7.81 6.53
CA GLY A 206 -16.60 7.81 6.42
C GLY A 206 -17.27 6.82 7.38
N ARG A 207 -16.69 5.62 7.55
CA ARG A 207 -17.20 4.59 8.46
C ARG A 207 -17.07 5.01 9.94
N PHE A 208 -15.97 5.63 10.34
CA PHE A 208 -15.82 6.19 11.67
C PHE A 208 -16.88 7.26 11.95
N LEU A 209 -17.09 8.19 11.01
CA LEU A 209 -18.10 9.24 11.15
C LEU A 209 -19.52 8.67 11.21
N ALA A 210 -19.83 7.67 10.39
CA ALA A 210 -21.13 6.99 10.42
C ALA A 210 -21.37 6.23 11.74
N ALA A 211 -20.31 5.75 12.38
CA ALA A 211 -20.37 5.14 13.72
C ALA A 211 -20.45 6.18 14.86
N GLY A 212 -20.41 7.47 14.57
CA GLY A 212 -20.36 8.54 15.57
C GLY A 212 -19.01 8.64 16.30
N GLU A 213 -17.94 8.08 15.73
CA GLU A 213 -16.61 8.03 16.31
C GLU A 213 -15.66 8.99 15.58
N PRO A 214 -14.76 9.71 16.29
CA PRO A 214 -13.79 10.57 15.64
C PRO A 214 -12.76 9.73 14.89
N PRO A 215 -12.54 9.95 13.57
CA PRO A 215 -11.55 9.21 12.82
C PRO A 215 -10.13 9.55 13.30
N PRO A 216 -9.24 8.56 13.42
CA PRO A 216 -7.86 8.76 13.88
C PRO A 216 -6.99 9.28 12.72
N VAL A 217 -7.12 10.54 12.34
CA VAL A 217 -6.41 11.14 11.20
C VAL A 217 -5.38 12.18 11.65
N PHE A 218 -4.27 12.24 10.93
CA PHE A 218 -3.26 13.28 11.09
C PHE A 218 -3.78 14.65 10.68
N ARG A 219 -3.43 15.65 11.45
CA ARG A 219 -3.53 17.06 11.05
C ARG A 219 -2.20 17.55 10.50
N SER A 220 -2.26 18.53 9.60
CA SER A 220 -1.02 19.16 9.15
C SER A 220 -0.29 19.82 10.34
N ALA A 221 1.01 19.55 10.47
CA ALA A 221 1.89 20.20 11.44
C ALA A 221 1.95 21.72 11.23
N ASN A 222 1.67 22.19 10.01
CA ASN A 222 1.62 23.61 9.64
C ASN A 222 0.32 24.32 10.08
N THR A 223 -0.58 23.62 10.77
CA THR A 223 -1.84 24.20 11.29
C THR A 223 -1.81 24.32 12.81
N PRO A 224 -2.45 25.35 13.40
CA PRO A 224 -2.47 25.50 14.85
C PRO A 224 -2.99 24.25 15.57
N GLY A 225 -2.20 23.73 16.50
CA GLY A 225 -2.53 22.55 17.30
C GLY A 225 -2.35 21.21 16.58
N GLY A 226 -1.83 21.18 15.34
CA GLY A 226 -1.59 19.96 14.57
C GLY A 226 -0.66 19.00 15.29
N ASP A 227 0.51 19.45 15.73
CA ASP A 227 1.50 18.63 16.43
C ASP A 227 0.94 18.01 17.72
N ALA A 228 0.29 18.82 18.56
CA ALA A 228 -0.30 18.33 19.81
C ALA A 228 -1.44 17.32 19.57
N HIS A 229 -2.20 17.47 18.49
CA HIS A 229 -3.21 16.50 18.08
C HIS A 229 -2.57 15.19 17.66
N ASN A 230 -1.57 15.26 16.79
CA ASN A 230 -0.87 14.10 16.23
C ASN A 230 -0.15 13.31 17.33
N ALA A 231 0.57 14.00 18.23
CA ALA A 231 1.27 13.37 19.36
C ALA A 231 0.31 12.56 20.24
N ARG A 232 -0.85 13.10 20.60
CA ARG A 232 -1.85 12.39 21.41
C ARG A 232 -2.39 11.12 20.76
N LEU A 233 -2.50 11.12 19.42
CA LEU A 233 -2.94 9.94 18.69
C LEU A 233 -1.82 8.93 18.57
N LEU A 234 -0.59 9.37 18.26
CA LEU A 234 0.58 8.49 18.13
C LEU A 234 0.92 7.79 19.45
N ASP A 235 0.78 8.46 20.59
CA ASP A 235 1.03 7.87 21.93
C ASP A 235 0.24 6.58 22.19
N ARG A 236 -0.90 6.40 21.50
CA ARG A 236 -1.72 5.18 21.60
C ARG A 236 -1.08 3.96 20.95
N TYR A 237 -0.20 4.18 19.96
CA TYR A 237 0.36 3.12 19.12
C TYR A 237 1.83 2.85 19.42
N GLY A 238 2.53 3.78 20.09
CA GLY A 238 3.94 3.64 20.47
C GLY A 238 4.85 3.32 19.27
N SER A 239 5.71 2.32 19.45
CA SER A 239 6.65 1.86 18.39
C SER A 239 5.99 1.13 17.22
N ARG A 240 4.70 0.85 17.28
CA ARG A 240 3.96 0.14 16.23
C ARG A 240 3.77 0.98 14.96
N VAL A 241 3.75 2.31 15.10
CA VAL A 241 3.67 3.25 13.98
C VAL A 241 5.01 3.95 13.84
N ARG A 242 5.77 3.54 12.86
CA ARG A 242 7.04 4.15 12.50
C ARG A 242 6.77 5.19 11.43
N LEU A 243 6.85 6.46 11.80
CA LEU A 243 6.80 7.53 10.82
C LEU A 243 8.05 7.41 9.95
N GLY A 244 7.84 7.33 8.64
CA GLY A 244 8.92 7.11 7.69
C GLY A 244 9.98 8.22 7.68
N ASP A 245 10.81 8.22 6.63
CA ASP A 245 11.85 9.21 6.40
C ASP A 245 11.22 10.61 6.21
N ALA A 246 10.89 11.27 7.29
CA ALA A 246 10.40 12.65 7.27
C ALA A 246 11.59 13.63 7.27
#